data_4dd969cff392d4240babe0317b41e434
#
_entry.id   4dd969cff392d4240babe0317b41e434
#
_cell.length_a   1.000
_cell.length_b   1.000
_cell.length_c   1.000
_cell.angle_alpha   90.00
_cell.angle_beta   90.00
_cell.angle_gamma   90.00
#
_symmetry.space_group_name_H-M   'P 1'
#
loop_
_entity.id
_entity.type
_entity.pdbx_description
1 polymer ?
#
loop_
_entity_poly.entity_id
_entity_poly.type
_entity_poly.pdbx_seq_one_letter_code
_entity_poly.pdbx_strand_id
1 'polypeptide(L)'
;QVNEYIGVDVKTSGHDHASSKVDVFYNGKTLPFADNSFDSVFCAEAIEHIFNPDEVLLEIKRVMKNGGRILLTAPFCWNEHEIPFDYARYSSFGISHLLEKQGFKIITLHKSGNFMRTIFQMTALYFFELFKKKGKAGYVLSLIFTAPINIIASLLLPLFPKNNSLYFNNIIVAEKET
;
A
#
# COMPACT_ATOMS: atom_id res chain seq x y z
N GLN A 1 -13.26 -9.63 -15.49
CA GLN A 1 -12.29 -10.59 -16.02
C GLN A 1 -11.12 -9.81 -16.59
N VAL A 2 -9.87 -10.13 -16.20
CA VAL A 2 -8.65 -9.54 -16.74
C VAL A 2 -8.18 -10.45 -17.87
N ASN A 3 -7.97 -9.90 -19.07
CA ASN A 3 -7.53 -10.67 -20.22
C ASN A 3 -6.00 -10.76 -20.30
N GLU A 4 -5.31 -9.69 -19.90
CA GLU A 4 -3.86 -9.59 -19.89
C GLU A 4 -3.41 -8.80 -18.66
N TYR A 5 -2.32 -9.19 -18.05
CA TYR A 5 -1.69 -8.51 -16.91
C TYR A 5 -0.19 -8.40 -17.14
N ILE A 6 0.36 -7.21 -16.91
CA ILE A 6 1.79 -6.95 -17.00
C ILE A 6 2.28 -6.43 -15.65
N GLY A 7 3.16 -7.19 -15.01
CA GLY A 7 3.82 -6.81 -13.77
C GLY A 7 5.00 -5.88 -14.01
N VAL A 8 5.01 -4.73 -13.37
CA VAL A 8 6.04 -3.68 -13.53
C VAL A 8 6.70 -3.36 -12.21
N ASP A 9 8.03 -3.25 -12.21
CA ASP A 9 8.79 -2.85 -11.02
C ASP A 9 10.07 -2.09 -11.41
N VAL A 10 10.77 -1.54 -10.41
CA VAL A 10 12.10 -0.96 -10.55
C VAL A 10 13.18 -1.98 -10.18
N LYS A 11 14.36 -1.93 -10.83
CA LYS A 11 15.46 -2.86 -10.53
C LYS A 11 16.04 -2.66 -9.13
N THR A 12 16.03 -1.42 -8.65
CA THR A 12 16.60 -1.07 -7.34
C THR A 12 15.44 -0.74 -6.40
N SER A 13 15.02 -1.71 -5.62
CA SER A 13 13.97 -1.60 -4.61
C SER A 13 14.41 -2.31 -3.31
N GLY A 14 13.57 -2.26 -2.28
CA GLY A 14 13.77 -3.04 -1.04
C GLY A 14 13.45 -4.53 -1.18
N HIS A 15 12.95 -4.96 -2.35
CA HIS A 15 12.58 -6.35 -2.61
C HIS A 15 13.71 -7.18 -3.21
N ASP A 16 13.74 -8.47 -2.84
CA ASP A 16 14.51 -9.47 -3.56
C ASP A 16 13.72 -9.93 -4.81
N HIS A 17 14.21 -9.57 -5.99
CA HIS A 17 13.61 -9.91 -7.27
C HIS A 17 13.88 -11.34 -7.73
N ALA A 18 14.68 -12.13 -7.00
CA ALA A 18 15.04 -13.52 -7.41
C ALA A 18 13.83 -14.44 -7.56
N SER A 19 12.73 -14.16 -6.84
CA SER A 19 11.47 -14.92 -6.91
C SER A 19 10.29 -14.14 -7.48
N SER A 20 10.49 -12.88 -7.88
CA SER A 20 9.41 -12.02 -8.37
C SER A 20 9.05 -12.34 -9.82
N LYS A 21 7.75 -12.26 -10.14
CA LYS A 21 7.22 -12.39 -11.51
C LYS A 21 7.06 -11.00 -12.13
N VAL A 22 8.15 -10.24 -12.24
CA VAL A 22 8.15 -8.96 -12.91
C VAL A 22 8.34 -9.17 -14.41
N ASP A 23 7.41 -8.67 -15.22
CA ASP A 23 7.48 -8.78 -16.68
C ASP A 23 8.35 -7.66 -17.26
N VAL A 24 8.26 -6.45 -16.69
CA VAL A 24 8.96 -5.26 -17.19
C VAL A 24 9.60 -4.48 -16.04
N PHE A 25 10.91 -4.27 -16.12
CA PHE A 25 11.60 -3.32 -15.24
C PHE A 25 11.69 -1.94 -15.90
N TYR A 26 11.44 -0.89 -15.10
CA TYR A 26 11.56 0.48 -15.56
C TYR A 26 12.56 1.29 -14.69
N ASN A 27 12.79 2.54 -15.07
CA ASN A 27 13.79 3.40 -14.44
C ASN A 27 13.28 4.21 -13.23
N GLY A 28 12.06 3.94 -12.76
CA GLY A 28 11.41 4.69 -11.67
C GLY A 28 10.84 6.05 -12.09
N LYS A 29 10.90 6.42 -13.38
CA LYS A 29 10.41 7.71 -13.91
C LYS A 29 9.43 7.51 -15.06
N THR A 30 9.86 6.86 -16.13
CA THR A 30 9.08 6.70 -17.36
C THR A 30 8.71 5.25 -17.58
N LEU A 31 7.42 4.96 -17.67
CA LEU A 31 6.90 3.64 -17.99
C LEU A 31 7.12 3.33 -19.48
N PRO A 32 7.69 2.18 -19.83
CA PRO A 32 8.04 1.83 -21.22
C PRO A 32 6.83 1.33 -22.04
N PHE A 33 5.72 2.05 -21.95
CA PHE A 33 4.47 1.75 -22.65
C PHE A 33 3.97 2.99 -23.41
N ALA A 34 3.22 2.75 -24.46
CA ALA A 34 2.57 3.82 -25.23
C ALA A 34 1.45 4.49 -24.41
N ASP A 35 1.08 5.70 -24.81
CA ASP A 35 -0.06 6.40 -24.23
C ASP A 35 -1.34 5.58 -24.42
N ASN A 36 -2.23 5.62 -23.45
CA ASN A 36 -3.56 4.98 -23.50
C ASN A 36 -3.51 3.47 -23.82
N SER A 37 -2.53 2.75 -23.26
CA SER A 37 -2.34 1.30 -23.45
C SER A 37 -3.20 0.44 -22.54
N PHE A 38 -3.49 0.91 -21.32
CA PHE A 38 -4.10 0.09 -20.26
C PHE A 38 -5.51 0.56 -19.90
N ASP A 39 -6.41 -0.40 -19.73
CA ASP A 39 -7.79 -0.15 -19.26
C ASP A 39 -7.81 0.14 -17.75
N SER A 40 -6.88 -0.48 -16.99
CA SER A 40 -6.76 -0.28 -15.55
C SER A 40 -5.34 -0.49 -15.05
N VAL A 41 -5.03 0.14 -13.91
CA VAL A 41 -3.76 -0.02 -13.19
C VAL A 41 -4.05 -0.45 -11.76
N PHE A 42 -3.24 -1.37 -11.24
CA PHE A 42 -3.21 -1.77 -9.85
C PHE A 42 -1.88 -1.35 -9.23
N CYS A 43 -1.91 -0.43 -8.27
CA CYS A 43 -0.75 0.08 -7.54
C CYS A 43 -0.98 -0.16 -6.04
N ALA A 44 -0.46 -1.28 -5.53
CA ALA A 44 -0.70 -1.70 -4.16
C ALA A 44 0.58 -1.62 -3.34
N GLU A 45 0.54 -0.88 -2.22
CA GLU A 45 1.66 -0.75 -1.28
C GLU A 45 2.99 -0.46 -2.02
N ALA A 46 2.95 0.50 -2.94
CA ALA A 46 4.09 0.89 -3.78
C ALA A 46 4.35 2.40 -3.76
N ILE A 47 3.29 3.20 -3.63
CA ILE A 47 3.42 4.67 -3.72
C ILE A 47 4.25 5.25 -2.56
N GLU A 48 4.27 4.61 -1.40
CA GLU A 48 5.10 4.96 -0.25
C GLU A 48 6.60 4.78 -0.50
N HIS A 49 6.96 3.92 -1.46
CA HIS A 49 8.35 3.62 -1.86
C HIS A 49 8.81 4.49 -3.04
N ILE A 50 8.00 5.42 -3.47
CA ILE A 50 8.29 6.33 -4.57
C ILE A 50 8.64 7.71 -4.02
N PHE A 51 9.89 8.15 -4.26
CA PHE A 51 10.35 9.46 -3.78
C PHE A 51 9.65 10.63 -4.47
N ASN A 52 9.36 10.50 -5.78
CA ASN A 52 8.65 11.51 -6.58
C ASN A 52 7.31 10.97 -7.07
N PRO A 53 6.29 10.83 -6.20
CA PRO A 53 5.01 10.21 -6.56
C PRO A 53 4.24 10.99 -7.63
N ASP A 54 4.42 12.31 -7.72
CA ASP A 54 3.82 13.16 -8.77
C ASP A 54 4.22 12.69 -10.17
N GLU A 55 5.51 12.42 -10.40
CA GLU A 55 6.03 12.00 -11.71
C GLU A 55 5.47 10.63 -12.11
N VAL A 56 5.46 9.68 -11.17
CA VAL A 56 4.97 8.33 -11.45
C VAL A 56 3.46 8.30 -11.67
N LEU A 57 2.69 9.10 -10.93
CA LEU A 57 1.24 9.20 -11.15
C LEU A 57 0.90 9.86 -12.51
N LEU A 58 1.69 10.82 -12.98
CA LEU A 58 1.56 11.36 -14.34
C LEU A 58 1.83 10.29 -15.39
N GLU A 59 2.84 9.46 -15.22
CA GLU A 59 3.15 8.36 -16.13
C GLU A 59 2.06 7.28 -16.10
N ILE A 60 1.55 6.93 -14.92
CA ILE A 60 0.40 6.03 -14.79
C ILE A 60 -0.80 6.62 -15.57
N LYS A 61 -1.09 7.92 -15.36
CA LYS A 61 -2.16 8.58 -16.11
C LYS A 61 -1.92 8.54 -17.62
N ARG A 62 -0.69 8.78 -18.09
CA ARG A 62 -0.34 8.76 -19.51
C ARG A 62 -0.65 7.41 -20.16
N VAL A 63 -0.22 6.31 -19.51
CA VAL A 63 -0.41 4.96 -20.07
C VAL A 63 -1.83 4.42 -19.92
N MET A 64 -2.64 5.00 -19.05
CA MET A 64 -4.06 4.62 -18.90
C MET A 64 -4.91 5.22 -20.02
N LYS A 65 -5.89 4.48 -20.49
CA LYS A 65 -6.95 4.97 -21.39
C LYS A 65 -7.85 5.98 -20.67
N ASN A 66 -8.46 6.89 -21.41
CA ASN A 66 -9.48 7.80 -20.87
C ASN A 66 -10.65 6.99 -20.27
N GLY A 67 -11.11 7.37 -19.08
CA GLY A 67 -12.09 6.59 -18.31
C GLY A 67 -11.54 5.30 -17.69
N GLY A 68 -10.24 5.03 -17.86
CA GLY A 68 -9.55 3.92 -17.19
C GLY A 68 -9.47 4.15 -15.69
N ARG A 69 -9.36 3.07 -14.91
CA ARG A 69 -9.36 3.14 -13.44
C ARG A 69 -8.06 2.65 -12.83
N ILE A 70 -7.62 3.36 -11.80
CA ILE A 70 -6.56 2.93 -10.91
C ILE A 70 -7.17 2.43 -9.59
N LEU A 71 -6.75 1.24 -9.14
CA LEU A 71 -6.90 0.80 -7.76
C LEU A 71 -5.54 1.02 -7.08
N LEU A 72 -5.52 1.93 -6.10
CA LEU A 72 -4.32 2.28 -5.35
C LEU A 72 -4.52 1.97 -3.88
N THR A 73 -3.51 1.32 -3.25
CA THR A 73 -3.43 1.20 -1.80
C THR A 73 -2.17 1.87 -1.29
N ALA A 74 -2.28 2.51 -0.12
CA ALA A 74 -1.15 3.19 0.52
C ALA A 74 -1.31 3.18 2.05
N PRO A 75 -0.24 2.91 2.81
CA PRO A 75 -0.31 2.85 4.26
C PRO A 75 -0.48 4.24 4.88
N PHE A 76 -1.32 4.30 5.93
CA PHE A 76 -1.40 5.44 6.82
C PHE A 76 -0.71 5.14 8.15
N CYS A 77 -0.87 3.94 8.69
CA CYS A 77 -0.25 3.54 9.94
C CYS A 77 0.45 2.18 9.80
N TRP A 78 1.77 2.22 9.62
CA TRP A 78 2.64 1.05 9.54
C TRP A 78 4.08 1.44 9.94
N ASN A 79 4.89 0.45 10.38
CA ASN A 79 6.31 0.66 10.66
C ASN A 79 7.13 0.86 9.37
N GLU A 80 8.35 1.38 9.51
CA GLU A 80 9.29 1.46 8.39
C GLU A 80 9.65 0.06 7.88
N HIS A 81 9.66 -0.09 6.56
CA HIS A 81 9.98 -1.34 5.87
C HIS A 81 10.68 -1.04 4.54
N GLU A 82 11.26 -2.06 3.90
CA GLU A 82 12.01 -1.93 2.65
C GLU A 82 13.09 -0.83 2.66
N ILE A 83 13.72 -0.65 3.81
CA ILE A 83 14.76 0.35 4.04
C ILE A 83 15.90 0.20 3.02
N PRO A 84 16.37 1.29 2.37
CA PRO A 84 16.10 2.70 2.67
C PRO A 84 15.02 3.36 1.80
N PHE A 85 14.15 2.60 1.13
CA PHE A 85 13.21 3.12 0.13
C PHE A 85 11.79 3.35 0.67
N ASP A 86 11.64 3.63 1.95
CA ASP A 86 10.35 3.90 2.59
C ASP A 86 10.21 5.40 2.88
N TYR A 87 9.48 6.12 2.02
CA TYR A 87 9.48 7.60 2.00
C TYR A 87 8.24 8.23 2.61
N ALA A 88 7.09 7.54 2.63
CA ALA A 88 5.85 8.21 2.99
C ALA A 88 4.82 7.33 3.72
N ARG A 89 3.95 8.02 4.47
CA ARG A 89 2.66 7.53 4.99
C ARG A 89 1.59 8.55 4.62
N TYR A 90 0.53 8.10 3.98
CA TYR A 90 -0.47 9.00 3.44
C TYR A 90 -1.74 9.01 4.26
N SER A 91 -2.18 10.19 4.72
CA SER A 91 -3.55 10.37 5.18
C SER A 91 -4.51 10.27 3.99
N SER A 92 -5.79 9.99 4.26
CA SER A 92 -6.82 9.95 3.20
C SER A 92 -6.90 11.24 2.40
N PHE A 93 -6.71 12.38 3.06
CA PHE A 93 -6.69 13.69 2.40
C PHE A 93 -5.44 13.89 1.55
N GLY A 94 -4.26 13.48 2.06
CA GLY A 94 -3.00 13.62 1.33
C GLY A 94 -2.97 12.81 0.05
N ILE A 95 -3.37 11.54 0.09
CA ILE A 95 -3.36 10.69 -1.10
C ILE A 95 -4.46 11.09 -2.11
N SER A 96 -5.64 11.55 -1.62
CA SER A 96 -6.67 12.08 -2.52
C SER A 96 -6.18 13.33 -3.24
N HIS A 97 -5.60 14.29 -2.52
CA HIS A 97 -5.05 15.51 -3.14
C HIS A 97 -3.96 15.19 -4.16
N LEU A 98 -3.09 14.22 -3.87
CA LEU A 98 -2.04 13.79 -4.79
C LEU A 98 -2.61 13.24 -6.11
N LEU A 99 -3.66 12.40 -6.04
CA LEU A 99 -4.34 11.87 -7.22
C LEU A 99 -5.11 12.96 -7.99
N GLU A 100 -5.89 13.79 -7.30
CA GLU A 100 -6.69 14.86 -7.91
C GLU A 100 -5.80 15.89 -8.61
N LYS A 101 -4.67 16.27 -8.01
CA LYS A 101 -3.65 17.13 -8.62
C LYS A 101 -3.15 16.60 -9.96
N GLN A 102 -3.07 15.29 -10.13
CA GLN A 102 -2.68 14.65 -11.38
C GLN A 102 -3.86 14.42 -12.34
N GLY A 103 -5.06 14.92 -12.00
CA GLY A 103 -6.26 14.82 -12.84
C GLY A 103 -6.90 13.44 -12.82
N PHE A 104 -6.89 12.80 -11.67
CA PHE A 104 -7.73 11.65 -11.37
C PHE A 104 -8.94 12.09 -10.57
N LYS A 105 -10.10 11.54 -10.90
CA LYS A 105 -11.32 11.69 -10.12
C LYS A 105 -11.47 10.53 -9.14
N ILE A 106 -11.56 10.83 -7.85
CA ILE A 106 -11.79 9.81 -6.82
C ILE A 106 -13.21 9.26 -6.96
N ILE A 107 -13.32 7.96 -7.18
CA ILE A 107 -14.62 7.26 -7.25
C ILE A 107 -15.00 6.71 -5.88
N THR A 108 -14.04 6.03 -5.21
CA THR A 108 -14.23 5.54 -3.85
C THR A 108 -12.94 5.66 -3.05
N LEU A 109 -13.07 5.94 -1.77
CA LEU A 109 -11.98 5.86 -0.79
C LEU A 109 -12.47 5.08 0.42
N HIS A 110 -11.76 4.03 0.73
CA HIS A 110 -12.01 3.20 1.89
C HIS A 110 -10.79 3.18 2.82
N LYS A 111 -11.04 3.25 4.13
CA LYS A 111 -10.01 3.13 5.17
C LYS A 111 -10.05 1.73 5.75
N SER A 112 -8.98 0.95 5.62
CA SER A 112 -8.94 -0.41 6.15
C SER A 112 -8.68 -0.42 7.65
N GLY A 113 -9.44 -1.21 8.39
CA GLY A 113 -9.36 -1.25 9.86
C GLY A 113 -10.14 -0.12 10.54
N ASN A 114 -9.83 0.11 11.80
CA ASN A 114 -10.35 1.20 12.63
C ASN A 114 -9.37 1.48 13.77
N PHE A 115 -9.63 2.52 14.56
CA PHE A 115 -8.73 3.00 15.61
C PHE A 115 -8.25 1.88 16.54
N MET A 116 -9.18 1.17 17.18
CA MET A 116 -8.83 0.13 18.15
C MET A 116 -8.14 -1.07 17.51
N ARG A 117 -8.58 -1.48 16.30
CA ARG A 117 -7.91 -2.54 15.54
C ARG A 117 -6.47 -2.17 15.21
N THR A 118 -6.22 -0.91 14.86
CA THR A 118 -4.86 -0.42 14.58
C THR A 118 -4.00 -0.46 15.84
N ILE A 119 -4.52 -0.04 17.01
CA ILE A 119 -3.79 -0.12 18.28
C ILE A 119 -3.38 -1.56 18.61
N PHE A 120 -4.33 -2.50 18.56
CA PHE A 120 -4.01 -3.91 18.83
C PHE A 120 -2.97 -4.47 17.85
N GLN A 121 -3.10 -4.16 16.57
CA GLN A 121 -2.17 -4.63 15.55
C GLN A 121 -0.77 -4.03 15.76
N MET A 122 -0.66 -2.73 16.05
CA MET A 122 0.64 -2.09 16.32
C MET A 122 1.28 -2.66 17.59
N THR A 123 0.49 -2.99 18.61
CA THR A 123 0.97 -3.67 19.81
C THR A 123 1.52 -5.06 19.49
N ALA A 124 0.80 -5.84 18.68
CA ALA A 124 1.27 -7.14 18.23
C ALA A 124 2.54 -7.03 17.39
N LEU A 125 2.58 -6.05 16.48
CA LEU A 125 3.75 -5.76 15.65
C LEU A 125 4.98 -5.39 16.49
N TYR A 126 4.81 -4.59 17.54
CA TYR A 126 5.90 -4.24 18.46
C TYR A 126 6.57 -5.50 19.04
N PHE A 127 5.79 -6.44 19.56
CA PHE A 127 6.35 -7.69 20.10
C PHE A 127 6.96 -8.57 19.00
N PHE A 128 6.38 -8.63 17.83
CA PHE A 128 6.96 -9.33 16.70
C PHE A 128 8.33 -8.77 16.31
N GLU A 129 8.44 -7.44 16.14
CA GLU A 129 9.70 -6.76 15.84
C GLU A 129 10.77 -6.96 16.91
N LEU A 130 10.38 -6.94 18.18
CA LEU A 130 11.27 -7.15 19.32
C LEU A 130 11.96 -8.52 19.28
N PHE A 131 11.27 -9.53 18.78
CA PHE A 131 11.74 -10.92 18.82
C PHE A 131 12.19 -11.47 17.47
N LYS A 132 11.78 -10.92 16.34
CA LYS A 132 12.03 -11.48 14.99
C LYS A 132 13.51 -11.78 14.71
N LYS A 133 14.43 -11.01 15.25
CA LYS A 133 15.88 -11.17 15.03
C LYS A 133 16.52 -12.29 15.86
N LYS A 134 15.78 -12.96 16.74
CA LYS A 134 16.29 -13.99 17.68
C LYS A 134 16.11 -15.43 17.16
N GLY A 135 16.02 -15.63 15.84
CA GLY A 135 15.89 -16.93 15.22
C GLY A 135 14.61 -17.69 15.64
N LYS A 136 14.66 -19.03 15.65
CA LYS A 136 13.50 -19.87 16.01
C LYS A 136 12.93 -19.58 17.39
N ALA A 137 13.77 -19.35 18.38
CA ALA A 137 13.34 -18.99 19.74
C ALA A 137 12.59 -17.65 19.75
N GLY A 138 13.08 -16.66 19.00
CA GLY A 138 12.40 -15.38 18.85
C GLY A 138 11.03 -15.50 18.17
N TYR A 139 10.92 -16.36 17.18
CA TYR A 139 9.63 -16.65 16.55
C TYR A 139 8.61 -17.22 17.55
N VAL A 140 9.02 -18.22 18.36
CA VAL A 140 8.14 -18.78 19.40
C VAL A 140 7.76 -17.71 20.44
N LEU A 141 8.72 -16.89 20.88
CA LEU A 141 8.44 -15.79 21.81
C LEU A 141 7.46 -14.77 21.18
N SER A 142 7.63 -14.43 19.92
CA SER A 142 6.69 -13.51 19.26
C SER A 142 5.27 -14.06 19.27
N LEU A 143 5.09 -15.35 19.01
CA LEU A 143 3.75 -16.00 19.05
C LEU A 143 3.14 -15.96 20.47
N ILE A 144 3.94 -16.20 21.52
CA ILE A 144 3.46 -16.14 22.91
C ILE A 144 2.86 -14.78 23.25
N PHE A 145 3.41 -13.69 22.72
CA PHE A 145 2.92 -12.34 22.97
C PHE A 145 1.83 -11.93 21.96
N THR A 146 1.99 -12.22 20.67
CA THR A 146 1.05 -11.76 19.66
C THR A 146 -0.27 -12.53 19.64
N ALA A 147 -0.26 -13.84 19.94
CA ALA A 147 -1.49 -14.63 19.95
C ALA A 147 -2.51 -14.16 21.00
N PRO A 148 -2.14 -13.94 22.29
CA PRO A 148 -3.08 -13.38 23.27
C PRO A 148 -3.62 -12.00 22.84
N ILE A 149 -2.77 -11.11 22.28
CA ILE A 149 -3.19 -9.79 21.81
C ILE A 149 -4.27 -9.94 20.75
N ASN A 150 -4.08 -10.83 19.77
CA ASN A 150 -5.04 -11.06 18.70
C ASN A 150 -6.35 -11.69 19.21
N ILE A 151 -6.28 -12.60 20.18
CA ILE A 151 -7.47 -13.19 20.84
C ILE A 151 -8.24 -12.11 21.58
N ILE A 152 -7.57 -11.33 22.41
CA ILE A 152 -8.19 -10.22 23.17
C ILE A 152 -8.80 -9.20 22.19
N ALA A 153 -8.08 -8.82 21.14
CA ALA A 153 -8.59 -7.95 20.10
C ALA A 153 -9.88 -8.50 19.47
N SER A 154 -9.90 -9.78 19.11
CA SER A 154 -11.06 -10.42 18.49
C SER A 154 -12.29 -10.40 19.40
N LEU A 155 -12.11 -10.54 20.71
CA LEU A 155 -13.18 -10.50 21.70
C LEU A 155 -13.66 -9.07 22.01
N LEU A 156 -12.72 -8.11 22.08
CA LEU A 156 -13.03 -6.75 22.51
C LEU A 156 -13.44 -5.81 21.38
N LEU A 157 -12.93 -6.00 20.16
CA LEU A 157 -13.21 -5.10 19.03
C LEU A 157 -14.71 -4.86 18.76
N PRO A 158 -15.60 -5.87 18.87
CA PRO A 158 -17.03 -5.64 18.69
C PRO A 158 -17.67 -4.71 19.72
N LEU A 159 -17.05 -4.55 20.89
CA LEU A 159 -17.55 -3.72 22.00
C LEU A 159 -17.17 -2.24 21.86
N PHE A 160 -16.17 -1.92 21.03
CA PHE A 160 -15.72 -0.55 20.82
C PHE A 160 -16.56 0.16 19.74
N PRO A 161 -16.91 1.45 19.94
CA PRO A 161 -17.53 2.24 18.91
C PRO A 161 -16.58 2.38 17.69
N LYS A 162 -17.17 2.41 16.50
CA LYS A 162 -16.41 2.59 15.26
C LYS A 162 -15.79 3.99 15.20
N ASN A 163 -14.48 4.04 15.07
CA ASN A 163 -13.70 5.26 14.86
C ASN A 163 -12.66 5.00 13.78
N ASN A 164 -12.75 5.70 12.66
CA ASN A 164 -11.86 5.54 11.50
C ASN A 164 -10.86 6.71 11.37
N SER A 165 -10.55 7.42 12.46
CA SER A 165 -9.53 8.49 12.44
C SER A 165 -8.10 7.93 12.46
N LEU A 166 -7.90 6.70 12.95
CA LEU A 166 -6.69 5.90 12.83
C LEU A 166 -7.04 4.58 12.13
N TYR A 167 -6.25 4.18 11.13
CA TYR A 167 -6.51 3.03 10.27
C TYR A 167 -5.20 2.56 9.62
N PHE A 168 -5.20 1.39 8.94
CA PHE A 168 -3.98 0.87 8.32
C PHE A 168 -3.70 1.54 6.98
N ASN A 169 -4.57 1.30 6.00
CA ASN A 169 -4.34 1.67 4.63
C ASN A 169 -5.50 2.45 4.05
N ASN A 170 -5.18 3.33 3.11
CA ASN A 170 -6.12 3.84 2.14
C ASN A 170 -6.30 2.83 1.02
N ILE A 171 -7.53 2.59 0.60
CA ILE A 171 -7.88 1.79 -0.57
C ILE A 171 -8.72 2.71 -1.46
N ILE A 172 -8.17 3.06 -2.61
CA ILE A 172 -8.75 4.10 -3.47
C ILE A 172 -8.98 3.54 -4.87
N VAL A 173 -10.18 3.78 -5.39
CA VAL A 173 -10.45 3.67 -6.83
C VAL A 173 -10.60 5.08 -7.38
N ALA A 174 -9.78 5.42 -8.35
CA ALA A 174 -9.86 6.68 -9.06
C ALA A 174 -9.92 6.43 -10.58
N GLU A 175 -10.49 7.39 -11.31
CA GLU A 175 -10.68 7.32 -12.76
C GLU A 175 -9.89 8.44 -13.43
N LYS A 176 -9.23 8.14 -14.55
CA LYS A 176 -8.56 9.14 -15.38
C LYS A 176 -9.63 10.03 -16.02
N GLU A 177 -9.62 11.32 -15.66
CA GLU A 177 -10.44 12.31 -16.35
C GLU A 177 -9.89 12.58 -17.75
N THR A 178 -10.81 12.82 -18.69
CA THR A 178 -10.51 13.16 -20.09
C THR A 178 -9.80 14.50 -20.25
#